data_b316032a9d86393695ecade125afe478
#
_entry.id   b316032a9d86393695ecade125afe478
#
_cell.length_a   1.000
_cell.length_b   1.000
_cell.length_c   1.000
_cell.angle_alpha   90.00
_cell.angle_beta   90.00
_cell.angle_gamma   90.00
#
_symmetry.space_group_name_H-M   'P 1'
#
loop_
_entity.id
_entity.type
_entity.pdbx_description
1 polymer ?
#
loop_
_entity_poly.entity_id
_entity_poly.type
_entity_poly.pdbx_seq_one_letter_code
_entity_poly.pdbx_strand_id
1 'polypeptide(L)'
;MISTDRLARIALDLQLGISHQDRFHRLIQSVRSLLHSDASALLRYEGGQFIPLAIDGLMQDVLGRRFALRDHPRMEAIARAGDVVRFPADSSLPDPYDGLLPDHDDFKVHACVGLPLFSDQTLIGALTIDGMNPAQFDGISDEELRLVGALA
;
A
#
# COMPACT_ATOMS: atom_id res chain seq x y z
N MET A 1 4.04 -12.01 12.62
CA MET A 1 3.36 -11.22 13.65
C MET A 1 3.99 -9.83 13.75
N ILE A 2 3.18 -8.79 13.80
CA ILE A 2 3.65 -7.40 13.90
C ILE A 2 3.97 -7.10 15.36
N SER A 3 5.17 -6.54 15.62
CA SER A 3 5.58 -6.15 16.96
C SER A 3 4.83 -4.90 17.43
N THR A 4 4.28 -4.93 18.64
CA THR A 4 3.63 -3.77 19.27
C THR A 4 4.61 -2.61 19.44
N ASP A 5 5.85 -2.89 19.80
CA ASP A 5 6.90 -1.87 19.95
C ASP A 5 7.19 -1.15 18.63
N ARG A 6 7.19 -1.88 17.52
CA ARG A 6 7.40 -1.29 16.20
C ARG A 6 6.23 -0.42 15.78
N LEU A 7 4.99 -0.86 16.04
CA LEU A 7 3.80 -0.06 15.78
C LEU A 7 3.80 1.24 16.60
N ALA A 8 4.15 1.15 17.89
CA ALA A 8 4.25 2.33 18.77
C ALA A 8 5.31 3.30 18.26
N ARG A 9 6.46 2.82 17.78
CA ARG A 9 7.52 3.65 17.25
C ARG A 9 7.07 4.40 16.00
N ILE A 10 6.35 3.73 15.10
CA ILE A 10 5.80 4.38 13.91
C ILE A 10 4.84 5.49 14.32
N ALA A 11 3.95 5.24 15.27
CA ALA A 11 2.99 6.24 15.76
C ALA A 11 3.71 7.45 16.36
N LEU A 12 4.78 7.24 17.12
CA LEU A 12 5.58 8.34 17.69
C LEU A 12 6.28 9.16 16.61
N ASP A 13 6.86 8.49 15.61
CA ASP A 13 7.54 9.18 14.49
C ASP A 13 6.56 10.09 13.75
N LEU A 14 5.32 9.67 13.56
CA LEU A 14 4.30 10.46 12.88
C LEU A 14 3.90 11.71 13.67
N GLN A 15 4.10 11.73 14.99
CA GLN A 15 3.75 12.85 15.87
C GLN A 15 4.84 13.90 16.00
N LEU A 16 6.04 13.68 15.45
CA LEU A 16 7.20 14.55 15.66
C LEU A 16 7.24 15.82 14.80
N GLY A 17 6.12 16.20 14.17
CA GLY A 17 6.01 17.53 13.55
C GLY A 17 6.80 17.74 12.27
N ILE A 18 7.15 16.68 11.56
CA ILE A 18 7.81 16.79 10.25
C ILE A 18 6.80 17.18 9.17
N SER A 19 7.29 17.61 7.99
CA SER A 19 6.42 17.97 6.88
C SER A 19 5.51 16.80 6.47
N HIS A 20 4.34 17.10 5.90
CA HIS A 20 3.40 16.06 5.47
C HIS A 20 4.04 15.07 4.50
N GLN A 21 4.86 15.57 3.56
CA GLN A 21 5.53 14.73 2.56
C GLN A 21 6.52 13.77 3.21
N ASP A 22 7.36 14.27 4.12
CA ASP A 22 8.32 13.44 4.84
C ASP A 22 7.62 12.45 5.76
N ARG A 23 6.51 12.84 6.35
CA ARG A 23 5.69 11.97 7.20
C ARG A 23 5.13 10.80 6.40
N PHE A 24 4.57 11.06 5.24
CA PHE A 24 4.03 10.02 4.36
C PHE A 24 5.14 9.06 3.90
N HIS A 25 6.29 9.61 3.52
CA HIS A 25 7.42 8.78 3.09
C HIS A 25 7.93 7.89 4.23
N ARG A 26 8.05 8.42 5.43
CA ARG A 26 8.46 7.63 6.62
C ARG A 26 7.45 6.56 6.96
N LEU A 27 6.15 6.86 6.87
CA LEU A 27 5.11 5.87 7.09
C LEU A 27 5.29 4.68 6.13
N ILE A 28 5.47 4.97 4.84
CA ILE A 28 5.58 3.94 3.82
C ILE A 28 6.86 3.12 3.98
N GLN A 29 7.99 3.75 4.30
CA GLN A 29 9.23 3.03 4.61
C GLN A 29 9.04 2.10 5.81
N SER A 30 8.38 2.58 6.84
CA SER A 30 8.12 1.80 8.06
C SER A 30 7.18 0.63 7.79
N VAL A 31 6.14 0.84 7.01
CA VAL A 31 5.19 -0.21 6.62
C VAL A 31 5.91 -1.30 5.83
N ARG A 32 6.71 -0.90 4.83
CA ARG A 32 7.47 -1.85 4.03
C ARG A 32 8.42 -2.68 4.88
N SER A 33 9.15 -2.03 5.79
CA SER A 33 10.08 -2.71 6.70
C SER A 33 9.35 -3.64 7.67
N LEU A 34 8.24 -3.20 8.24
CA LEU A 34 7.45 -3.96 9.21
C LEU A 34 6.88 -5.24 8.60
N LEU A 35 6.38 -5.15 7.38
CA LEU A 35 5.72 -6.26 6.69
C LEU A 35 6.66 -7.06 5.80
N HIS A 36 7.93 -6.65 5.70
CA HIS A 36 8.92 -7.27 4.80
C HIS A 36 8.41 -7.34 3.36
N SER A 37 7.74 -6.29 2.90
CA SER A 37 7.23 -6.20 1.54
C SER A 37 8.30 -5.70 0.57
N ASP A 38 8.13 -5.99 -0.71
CA ASP A 38 9.05 -5.53 -1.76
C ASP A 38 8.71 -4.12 -2.22
N ALA A 39 7.47 -3.71 -2.08
CA ALA A 39 7.03 -2.36 -2.40
C ALA A 39 5.81 -1.97 -1.57
N SER A 40 5.68 -0.67 -1.31
CA SER A 40 4.52 -0.10 -0.63
C SER A 40 4.23 1.29 -1.20
N ALA A 41 2.97 1.67 -1.18
CA ALA A 41 2.55 2.99 -1.64
C ALA A 41 1.38 3.51 -0.81
N LEU A 42 1.39 4.81 -0.54
CA LEU A 42 0.25 5.53 0.02
C LEU A 42 -0.36 6.37 -1.08
N LEU A 43 -1.66 6.19 -1.30
CA LEU A 43 -2.38 6.81 -2.40
C LEU A 43 -3.52 7.67 -1.86
N ARG A 44 -3.73 8.84 -2.47
CA ARG A 44 -4.90 9.68 -2.20
C ARG A 44 -5.98 9.37 -3.24
N TYR A 45 -7.22 9.27 -2.79
CA TYR A 45 -8.38 9.13 -3.69
C TYR A 45 -8.94 10.50 -4.05
N GLU A 46 -9.07 10.78 -5.34
CA GLU A 46 -9.61 12.03 -5.84
C GLU A 46 -10.17 11.86 -7.24
N GLY A 47 -11.44 12.21 -7.43
CA GLY A 47 -12.04 12.25 -8.77
C GLY A 47 -12.02 10.94 -9.54
N GLY A 48 -12.24 9.81 -8.89
CA GLY A 48 -12.27 8.50 -9.54
C GLY A 48 -10.89 7.94 -9.86
N GLN A 49 -9.84 8.43 -9.21
CA GLN A 49 -8.48 7.96 -9.40
C GLN A 49 -7.70 7.95 -8.09
N PHE A 50 -6.68 7.11 -8.03
CA PHE A 50 -5.69 7.14 -6.95
C PHE A 50 -4.44 7.89 -7.39
N ILE A 51 -3.96 8.77 -6.52
CA ILE A 51 -2.79 9.62 -6.75
C ILE A 51 -1.73 9.26 -5.73
N PRO A 52 -0.55 8.77 -6.15
CA PRO A 52 0.52 8.43 -5.22
C PRO A 52 1.00 9.65 -4.42
N LEU A 53 1.05 9.52 -3.09
CA LEU A 53 1.60 10.52 -2.17
C LEU A 53 3.01 10.12 -1.71
N ALA A 54 3.24 8.84 -1.51
CA ALA A 54 4.53 8.31 -1.08
C ALA A 54 4.69 6.88 -1.56
N ILE A 55 5.92 6.51 -1.92
CA ILE A 55 6.26 5.17 -2.39
C ILE A 55 7.58 4.71 -1.78
N ASP A 56 7.74 3.38 -1.68
CA ASP A 56 9.01 2.76 -1.37
C ASP A 56 9.08 1.42 -2.09
N GLY A 57 10.20 1.15 -2.77
CA GLY A 57 10.40 -0.06 -3.56
C GLY A 57 9.83 0.00 -4.97
N LEU A 58 9.25 1.11 -5.39
CA LEU A 58 8.74 1.36 -6.75
C LEU A 58 9.63 2.36 -7.47
N MET A 59 9.58 2.37 -8.81
CA MET A 59 10.26 3.38 -9.60
C MET A 59 9.72 4.78 -9.29
N GLN A 60 10.60 5.78 -9.26
CA GLN A 60 10.24 7.15 -8.87
C GLN A 60 9.18 7.79 -9.77
N ASP A 61 9.10 7.38 -11.03
CA ASP A 61 8.08 7.92 -11.94
C ASP A 61 6.65 7.56 -11.52
N VAL A 62 6.47 6.58 -10.63
CA VAL A 62 5.15 6.25 -10.05
C VAL A 62 4.54 7.46 -9.36
N LEU A 63 5.36 8.29 -8.70
CA LEU A 63 4.87 9.49 -8.02
C LEU A 63 4.20 10.50 -8.97
N GLY A 64 4.56 10.48 -10.25
CA GLY A 64 3.94 11.34 -11.26
C GLY A 64 2.73 10.72 -11.95
N ARG A 65 2.39 9.48 -11.64
CA ARG A 65 1.29 8.78 -12.29
C ARG A 65 -0.04 9.05 -11.61
N ARG A 66 -1.10 8.76 -12.36
CA ARG A 66 -2.47 8.76 -11.85
C ARG A 66 -3.11 7.45 -12.26
N PHE A 67 -3.71 6.76 -11.29
CA PHE A 67 -4.33 5.45 -11.52
C PHE A 67 -5.84 5.61 -11.56
N ALA A 68 -6.38 5.83 -12.76
CA ALA A 68 -7.83 5.89 -12.94
C ALA A 68 -8.44 4.51 -12.64
N LEU A 69 -9.49 4.48 -11.82
CA LEU A 69 -10.10 3.21 -11.41
C LEU A 69 -10.62 2.42 -12.61
N ARG A 70 -11.16 3.10 -13.62
CA ARG A 70 -11.69 2.48 -14.84
C ARG A 70 -10.64 1.69 -15.61
N ASP A 71 -9.36 2.07 -15.49
CA ASP A 71 -8.24 1.45 -16.23
C ASP A 71 -7.45 0.48 -15.39
N HIS A 72 -7.73 0.39 -14.07
CA HIS A 72 -6.97 -0.42 -13.11
C HIS A 72 -7.91 -1.22 -12.23
N PRO A 73 -8.29 -2.44 -12.65
CA PRO A 73 -9.29 -3.24 -11.92
C PRO A 73 -8.95 -3.52 -10.46
N ARG A 74 -7.67 -3.70 -10.11
CA ARG A 74 -7.29 -3.90 -8.70
C ARG A 74 -7.53 -2.65 -7.87
N MET A 75 -7.23 -1.47 -8.43
CA MET A 75 -7.50 -0.20 -7.75
C MET A 75 -9.00 0.00 -7.52
N GLU A 76 -9.82 -0.35 -8.52
CA GLU A 76 -11.26 -0.31 -8.36
C GLU A 76 -11.75 -1.26 -7.28
N ALA A 77 -11.21 -2.49 -7.25
CA ALA A 77 -11.56 -3.47 -6.22
C ALA A 77 -11.22 -2.96 -4.81
N ILE A 78 -10.06 -2.33 -4.64
CA ILE A 78 -9.67 -1.74 -3.35
C ILE A 78 -10.64 -0.62 -2.95
N ALA A 79 -10.97 0.26 -3.87
CA ALA A 79 -11.86 1.40 -3.59
C ALA A 79 -13.26 0.95 -3.16
N ARG A 80 -13.73 -0.19 -3.67
CA ARG A 80 -15.09 -0.71 -3.40
C ARG A 80 -15.16 -1.70 -2.25
N ALA A 81 -14.02 -2.21 -1.78
CA ALA A 81 -14.01 -3.35 -0.85
C ALA A 81 -14.52 -3.01 0.56
N GLY A 82 -14.30 -1.79 1.02
CA GLY A 82 -14.64 -1.41 2.39
C GLY A 82 -13.75 -2.02 3.46
N ASP A 83 -12.83 -2.90 3.12
CA ASP A 83 -11.93 -3.60 4.04
C ASP A 83 -10.71 -4.12 3.26
N VAL A 84 -9.81 -4.81 3.96
CA VAL A 84 -8.60 -5.42 3.38
C VAL A 84 -8.94 -6.29 2.18
N VAL A 85 -8.19 -6.12 1.10
CA VAL A 85 -8.29 -6.95 -0.10
C VAL A 85 -6.94 -7.60 -0.37
N ARG A 86 -6.95 -8.90 -0.59
CA ARG A 86 -5.75 -9.66 -0.98
C ARG A 86 -5.90 -10.12 -2.43
N PHE A 87 -4.83 -9.93 -3.21
CA PHE A 87 -4.77 -10.40 -4.59
C PHE A 87 -3.71 -11.50 -4.68
N PRO A 88 -4.11 -12.77 -4.91
CA PRO A 88 -3.14 -13.86 -5.06
C PRO A 88 -2.40 -13.76 -6.39
N ALA A 89 -1.30 -14.53 -6.51
CA ALA A 89 -0.48 -14.53 -7.72
C ALA A 89 -1.24 -14.96 -8.98
N ASP A 90 -2.26 -15.79 -8.82
CA ASP A 90 -3.10 -16.28 -9.91
C ASP A 90 -4.33 -15.40 -10.17
N SER A 91 -4.41 -14.23 -9.56
CA SER A 91 -5.50 -13.28 -9.82
C SER A 91 -5.55 -12.91 -11.31
N SER A 92 -6.75 -12.90 -11.87
CA SER A 92 -6.97 -12.45 -13.25
C SER A 92 -6.81 -10.94 -13.41
N LEU A 93 -6.81 -10.19 -12.30
CA LEU A 93 -6.66 -8.74 -12.33
C LEU A 93 -5.17 -8.37 -12.33
N PRO A 94 -4.69 -7.60 -13.33
CA PRO A 94 -3.29 -7.18 -13.35
C PRO A 94 -2.97 -6.21 -12.22
N ASP A 95 -1.75 -6.30 -11.68
CA ASP A 95 -1.28 -5.35 -10.69
C ASP A 95 -0.87 -4.05 -11.38
N PRO A 96 -1.30 -2.88 -10.88
CA PRO A 96 -0.94 -1.60 -11.49
C PRO A 96 0.56 -1.29 -11.44
N TYR A 97 1.32 -2.00 -10.60
CA TYR A 97 2.75 -1.80 -10.46
C TYR A 97 3.60 -2.85 -11.19
N ASP A 98 2.99 -3.74 -11.97
CA ASP A 98 3.74 -4.72 -12.76
C ASP A 98 4.76 -4.00 -13.64
N GLY A 99 6.03 -4.46 -13.56
CA GLY A 99 7.14 -3.84 -14.29
C GLY A 99 7.72 -2.58 -13.64
N LEU A 100 7.22 -2.15 -12.48
CA LEU A 100 7.62 -0.91 -11.81
C LEU A 100 8.46 -1.11 -10.55
N LEU A 101 8.89 -2.36 -10.25
CA LEU A 101 9.79 -2.66 -9.15
C LEU A 101 11.22 -2.76 -9.70
N PRO A 102 12.09 -1.78 -9.41
CA PRO A 102 13.38 -1.65 -10.11
C PRO A 102 14.40 -2.75 -9.77
N ASP A 103 14.28 -3.37 -8.60
CA ASP A 103 15.26 -4.32 -8.10
C ASP A 103 14.90 -5.78 -8.41
N HIS A 104 13.90 -6.02 -9.28
CA HIS A 104 13.39 -7.36 -9.57
C HIS A 104 13.38 -7.63 -11.08
N ASP A 105 13.85 -8.82 -11.45
CA ASP A 105 13.84 -9.29 -12.85
C ASP A 105 12.44 -9.75 -13.29
N ASP A 106 11.62 -10.18 -12.34
CA ASP A 106 10.24 -10.56 -12.60
C ASP A 106 9.37 -9.30 -12.69
N PHE A 107 8.68 -9.13 -13.82
CA PHE A 107 7.85 -7.97 -14.04
C PHE A 107 6.46 -8.09 -13.44
N LYS A 108 6.12 -9.22 -12.82
CA LYS A 108 4.81 -9.44 -12.20
C LYS A 108 4.91 -9.45 -10.69
N VAL A 109 3.98 -8.75 -10.04
CA VAL A 109 3.80 -8.83 -8.60
C VAL A 109 3.07 -10.13 -8.26
N HIS A 110 3.59 -10.90 -7.29
CA HIS A 110 3.07 -12.21 -6.92
C HIS A 110 2.21 -12.22 -5.66
N ALA A 111 2.25 -11.16 -4.88
CA ALA A 111 1.35 -10.99 -3.74
C ALA A 111 1.03 -9.51 -3.60
N CYS A 112 -0.24 -9.19 -3.42
CA CYS A 112 -0.67 -7.81 -3.26
C CYS A 112 -1.75 -7.72 -2.19
N VAL A 113 -1.65 -6.69 -1.35
CA VAL A 113 -2.67 -6.35 -0.36
C VAL A 113 -3.05 -4.90 -0.56
N GLY A 114 -4.34 -4.63 -0.61
CA GLY A 114 -4.90 -3.29 -0.66
C GLY A 114 -5.68 -2.98 0.61
N LEU A 115 -5.44 -1.81 1.17
CA LEU A 115 -6.13 -1.31 2.35
C LEU A 115 -6.80 0.01 2.00
N PRO A 116 -8.13 0.02 1.78
CA PRO A 116 -8.83 1.29 1.58
C PRO A 116 -8.81 2.09 2.89
N LEU A 117 -8.63 3.40 2.78
CA LEU A 117 -8.55 4.31 3.91
C LEU A 117 -9.75 5.24 3.89
N PHE A 118 -10.42 5.35 5.05
CA PHE A 118 -11.65 6.12 5.19
C PHE A 118 -11.51 7.19 6.26
N SER A 119 -12.21 8.32 6.04
CA SER A 119 -12.46 9.33 7.04
C SER A 119 -13.96 9.55 7.07
N ASP A 120 -14.60 9.35 8.23
CA ASP A 120 -16.07 9.46 8.39
C ASP A 120 -16.85 8.70 7.31
N GLN A 121 -16.44 7.45 7.04
CA GLN A 121 -17.04 6.55 6.05
C GLN A 121 -16.85 7.00 4.59
N THR A 122 -16.03 8.03 4.36
CA THR A 122 -15.70 8.50 3.02
C THR A 122 -14.32 7.99 2.63
N LEU A 123 -14.20 7.40 1.44
CA LEU A 123 -12.91 6.93 0.93
C LEU A 123 -12.00 8.13 0.66
N ILE A 124 -10.83 8.14 1.32
CA ILE A 124 -9.84 9.20 1.15
C ILE A 124 -8.55 8.72 0.50
N GLY A 125 -8.31 7.44 0.50
CA GLY A 125 -7.07 6.90 -0.07
C GLY A 125 -6.97 5.40 0.06
N ALA A 126 -5.76 4.91 -0.18
CA ALA A 126 -5.42 3.50 -0.04
C ALA A 126 -3.96 3.33 0.32
N LEU A 127 -3.67 2.23 0.99
CA LEU A 127 -2.33 1.73 1.21
C LEU A 127 -2.20 0.44 0.41
N THR A 128 -1.17 0.34 -0.43
CA THR A 128 -0.87 -0.88 -1.18
C THR A 128 0.44 -1.49 -0.72
N ILE A 129 0.45 -2.81 -0.64
CA ILE A 129 1.60 -3.58 -0.17
C ILE A 129 1.81 -4.72 -1.16
N ASP A 130 2.99 -4.78 -1.77
CA ASP A 130 3.29 -5.71 -2.83
C ASP A 130 4.49 -6.57 -2.49
N GLY A 131 4.46 -7.83 -2.91
CA GLY A 131 5.53 -8.79 -2.72
C GLY A 131 5.73 -9.66 -3.93
N MET A 132 6.98 -10.15 -4.10
CA MET A 132 7.36 -11.02 -5.21
C MET A 132 7.18 -12.50 -4.88
N ASN A 133 6.94 -12.84 -3.61
CA ASN A 133 6.68 -14.20 -3.18
C ASN A 133 5.16 -14.39 -3.02
N PRO A 134 4.54 -15.39 -3.66
CA PRO A 134 3.09 -15.61 -3.57
C PRO A 134 2.56 -15.79 -2.14
N ALA A 135 3.37 -16.33 -1.23
CA ALA A 135 2.98 -16.57 0.16
C ALA A 135 3.49 -15.49 1.13
N GLN A 136 3.99 -14.37 0.62
CA GLN A 136 4.73 -13.37 1.41
C GLN A 136 3.92 -12.81 2.59
N PHE A 137 2.62 -12.66 2.43
CA PHE A 137 1.76 -12.04 3.45
C PHE A 137 0.84 -13.04 4.15
N ASP A 138 1.00 -14.34 3.91
CA ASP A 138 0.11 -15.37 4.47
C ASP A 138 0.18 -15.44 6.01
N GLY A 139 1.33 -15.09 6.59
CA GLY A 139 1.52 -15.08 8.05
C GLY A 139 0.99 -13.82 8.75
N ILE A 140 0.44 -12.88 8.01
CA ILE A 140 -0.07 -11.62 8.55
C ILE A 140 -1.59 -11.66 8.50
N SER A 141 -2.25 -11.45 9.66
CA SER A 141 -3.71 -11.47 9.74
C SER A 141 -4.31 -10.19 9.15
N ASP A 142 -5.57 -10.26 8.76
CA ASP A 142 -6.32 -9.07 8.32
C ASP A 142 -6.43 -8.04 9.43
N GLU A 143 -6.56 -8.49 10.69
CA GLU A 143 -6.60 -7.59 11.83
C GLU A 143 -5.29 -6.79 11.97
N GLU A 144 -4.14 -7.45 11.82
CA GLU A 144 -2.85 -6.78 11.83
C GLU A 144 -2.72 -5.77 10.70
N LEU A 145 -3.21 -6.11 9.51
CA LEU A 145 -3.22 -5.20 8.36
C LEU A 145 -4.13 -3.99 8.60
N ARG A 146 -5.30 -4.19 9.23
CA ARG A 146 -6.18 -3.07 9.59
C ARG A 146 -5.52 -2.11 10.57
N LEU A 147 -4.73 -2.63 11.52
CA LEU A 147 -3.96 -1.78 12.44
C LEU A 147 -2.94 -0.93 11.70
N VAL A 148 -2.25 -1.51 10.72
CA VAL A 148 -1.30 -0.77 9.86
C VAL A 148 -2.03 0.34 9.12
N GLY A 149 -3.18 0.05 8.53
CA GLY A 149 -4.02 1.03 7.83
C GLY A 149 -4.47 2.18 8.73
N ALA A 150 -4.73 1.91 10.00
CA ALA A 150 -5.15 2.93 10.96
C ALA A 150 -4.06 3.96 11.27
N LEU A 151 -2.78 3.63 10.98
CA LEU A 151 -1.66 4.58 11.15
C LEU A 151 -1.55 5.56 9.98
N ALA A 152 -2.18 5.26 8.87
CA ALA A 152 -2.21 6.13 7.70
C ALA A 152 -3.40 7.10 7.76
#